data_16d8149cabde6f4802f52395aff16dc3
#
_entry.id   16d8149cabde6f4802f52395aff16dc3
#
_cell.length_a   1.000
_cell.length_b   1.000
_cell.length_c   1.000
_cell.angle_alpha   90.00
_cell.angle_beta   90.00
_cell.angle_gamma   90.00
#
_symmetry.space_group_name_H-M   'P 1'
#
loop_
_entity.id
_entity.type
_entity.pdbx_description
1 polymer ?
#
loop_
_entity_poly.entity_id
_entity_poly.type
_entity_poly.pdbx_seq_one_letter_code
_entity_poly.pdbx_strand_id
1 'polypeptide(L)'
;GDVVKTGDVLVKLDQTAYRDKLLSAQEAERSAVVTLEQSNRQLKRMQSLSKQSLVTQEGLEAAENKANQAQSDLASARARLVEARQQMEKTDVKAPFSGVVATRKVSAGDTAQIGKGLMVLIDPASIRFEGYVAADRVGQVKVGNKVTFKVNGYSGQFFTGTVERINPLANESTRQVQLLVAMELKEQSLVAGLYAEGHVEAQ
;
A
#
# COMPACT_ATOMS: atom_id res chain seq x y z
N GLY A 1 16.37 2.49 -14.03
CA GLY A 1 16.59 1.10 -14.22
C GLY A 1 16.94 0.32 -12.96
N ASP A 2 16.82 0.90 -11.74
CA ASP A 2 17.21 0.18 -10.51
C ASP A 2 16.16 -0.88 -10.17
N VAL A 3 16.65 -2.10 -9.85
CA VAL A 3 15.79 -3.20 -9.39
C VAL A 3 15.53 -2.99 -7.90
N VAL A 4 14.27 -3.06 -7.51
CA VAL A 4 13.83 -2.89 -6.12
C VAL A 4 12.97 -4.06 -5.68
N LYS A 5 13.00 -4.37 -4.39
CA LYS A 5 12.16 -5.40 -3.76
C LYS A 5 11.00 -4.74 -3.01
N THR A 6 9.94 -5.49 -2.83
CA THR A 6 8.83 -5.06 -1.96
C THR A 6 9.34 -4.62 -0.59
N GLY A 7 8.97 -3.41 -0.17
CA GLY A 7 9.36 -2.83 1.10
C GLY A 7 10.64 -1.99 1.07
N ASP A 8 11.40 -2.00 -0.02
CA ASP A 8 12.58 -1.13 -0.15
C ASP A 8 12.17 0.35 -0.10
N VAL A 9 12.96 1.17 0.60
CA VAL A 9 12.70 2.61 0.72
C VAL A 9 13.15 3.30 -0.56
N LEU A 10 12.20 3.87 -1.30
CA LEU A 10 12.42 4.56 -2.56
C LEU A 10 12.71 6.04 -2.38
N VAL A 11 11.96 6.68 -1.48
CA VAL A 11 12.10 8.10 -1.15
C VAL A 11 11.98 8.26 0.35
N LYS A 12 12.84 9.07 0.92
CA LYS A 12 12.81 9.47 2.32
C LYS A 12 12.45 10.94 2.39
N LEU A 13 11.31 11.25 3.00
CA LEU A 13 10.88 12.63 3.24
C LEU A 13 11.55 13.19 4.51
N ASP A 14 11.49 14.49 4.71
CA ASP A 14 11.94 15.10 5.96
C ASP A 14 11.11 14.57 7.12
N GLN A 15 11.80 13.99 8.08
CA GLN A 15 11.22 13.31 9.24
C GLN A 15 11.25 14.14 10.52
N THR A 16 11.86 15.32 10.51
CA THR A 16 12.15 16.09 11.73
C THR A 16 10.90 16.33 12.54
N ALA A 17 9.87 16.95 11.94
CA ALA A 17 8.63 17.27 12.64
C ALA A 17 7.83 16.00 13.06
N TYR A 18 7.90 14.93 12.30
CA TYR A 18 7.22 13.67 12.60
C TYR A 18 7.90 12.91 13.73
N ARG A 19 9.24 12.98 13.81
CA ARG A 19 10.01 12.40 14.90
C ARG A 19 9.69 13.08 16.23
N ASP A 20 9.62 14.41 16.24
CA ASP A 20 9.27 15.17 17.43
C ASP A 20 7.86 14.86 17.93
N LYS A 21 6.89 14.74 17.00
CA LYS A 21 5.52 14.31 17.34
C LYS A 21 5.49 12.90 17.90
N LEU A 22 6.24 11.97 17.32
CA LEU A 22 6.33 10.60 17.80
C LEU A 22 6.91 10.55 19.21
N LEU A 23 8.01 11.26 19.46
CA LEU A 23 8.63 11.34 20.78
C LEU A 23 7.65 11.92 21.83
N SER A 24 6.98 13.02 21.51
CA SER A 24 5.98 13.64 22.39
C SER A 24 4.82 12.67 22.71
N ALA A 25 4.34 11.92 21.71
CA ALA A 25 3.28 10.93 21.93
C ALA A 25 3.75 9.73 22.77
N GLN A 26 5.02 9.32 22.64
CA GLN A 26 5.62 8.27 23.48
C GLN A 26 5.72 8.71 24.95
N GLU A 27 6.15 9.93 25.20
CA GLU A 27 6.24 10.46 26.56
C GLU A 27 4.85 10.65 27.19
N ALA A 28 3.86 11.06 26.41
CA ALA A 28 2.47 11.16 26.88
C ALA A 28 1.90 9.78 27.25
N GLU A 29 2.13 8.75 26.45
CA GLU A 29 1.71 7.37 26.77
C GLU A 29 2.40 6.88 28.05
N ARG A 30 3.72 7.07 28.15
CA ARG A 30 4.49 6.69 29.33
C ARG A 30 3.95 7.36 30.61
N SER A 31 3.66 8.65 30.56
CA SER A 31 3.06 9.41 31.69
C SER A 31 1.69 8.86 32.10
N ALA A 32 0.84 8.54 31.09
CA ALA A 32 -0.49 7.98 31.35
C ALA A 32 -0.41 6.57 31.96
N VAL A 33 0.56 5.74 31.57
CA VAL A 33 0.83 4.44 32.20
C VAL A 33 1.15 4.61 33.69
N VAL A 34 2.04 5.52 34.05
CA VAL A 34 2.43 5.78 35.43
C VAL A 34 1.22 6.27 36.23
N THR A 35 0.41 7.17 35.67
CA THR A 35 -0.79 7.69 36.33
C THR A 35 -1.82 6.58 36.60
N LEU A 36 -2.03 5.68 35.61
CA LEU A 36 -2.91 4.53 35.76
C LEU A 36 -2.42 3.58 36.85
N GLU A 37 -1.13 3.28 36.90
CA GLU A 37 -0.55 2.43 37.94
C GLU A 37 -0.72 3.02 39.32
N GLN A 38 -0.54 4.34 39.47
CA GLN A 38 -0.74 5.04 40.73
C GLN A 38 -2.22 4.98 41.16
N SER A 39 -3.14 5.24 40.23
CA SER A 39 -4.59 5.19 40.49
C SER A 39 -5.04 3.77 40.86
N ASN A 40 -4.53 2.75 40.19
CA ASN A 40 -4.83 1.36 40.52
C ASN A 40 -4.27 0.92 41.87
N ARG A 41 -3.08 1.38 42.24
CA ARG A 41 -2.53 1.13 43.59
C ARG A 41 -3.39 1.80 44.66
N GLN A 42 -3.87 3.03 44.43
CA GLN A 42 -4.78 3.73 45.33
C GLN A 42 -6.11 3.01 45.44
N LEU A 43 -6.72 2.59 44.34
CA LEU A 43 -7.96 1.84 44.31
C LEU A 43 -7.85 0.54 45.13
N LYS A 44 -6.80 -0.26 44.89
CA LYS A 44 -6.55 -1.50 45.65
C LYS A 44 -6.45 -1.24 47.16
N ARG A 45 -5.81 -0.14 47.55
CA ARG A 45 -5.72 0.27 48.98
C ARG A 45 -7.08 0.58 49.53
N MET A 46 -7.88 1.41 48.83
CA MET A 46 -9.24 1.79 49.25
C MET A 46 -10.15 0.58 49.35
N GLN A 47 -10.06 -0.36 48.39
CA GLN A 47 -10.80 -1.63 48.45
C GLN A 47 -10.44 -2.48 49.68
N SER A 48 -9.16 -2.55 50.04
CA SER A 48 -8.71 -3.25 51.23
C SER A 48 -9.21 -2.61 52.54
N LEU A 49 -9.21 -1.29 52.61
CA LEU A 49 -9.73 -0.54 53.77
C LEU A 49 -11.26 -0.60 53.84
N SER A 50 -11.95 -0.62 52.73
CA SER A 50 -13.41 -0.77 52.69
C SER A 50 -13.87 -2.11 53.26
N LYS A 51 -13.15 -3.18 52.97
CA LYS A 51 -13.41 -4.51 53.57
C LYS A 51 -13.30 -4.52 55.09
N GLN A 52 -12.55 -3.59 55.65
CA GLN A 52 -12.38 -3.39 57.09
C GLN A 52 -13.30 -2.31 57.63
N SER A 53 -14.24 -1.78 56.84
CA SER A 53 -15.15 -0.66 57.20
C SER A 53 -14.42 0.62 57.62
N LEU A 54 -13.18 0.85 57.12
CA LEU A 54 -12.32 1.99 57.48
C LEU A 54 -12.42 3.18 56.51
N VAL A 55 -13.20 3.07 55.45
CA VAL A 55 -13.42 4.13 54.45
C VAL A 55 -14.90 4.24 54.12
N THR A 56 -15.33 5.42 53.66
CA THR A 56 -16.68 5.68 53.20
C THR A 56 -16.90 5.10 51.81
N GLN A 57 -18.15 4.78 51.47
CA GLN A 57 -18.56 4.38 50.14
C GLN A 57 -18.13 5.42 49.08
N GLU A 58 -18.33 6.70 49.36
CA GLU A 58 -17.95 7.83 48.53
C GLU A 58 -16.43 7.83 48.24
N GLY A 59 -15.60 7.53 49.23
CA GLY A 59 -14.13 7.45 49.09
C GLY A 59 -13.70 6.30 48.18
N LEU A 60 -14.39 5.17 48.23
CA LEU A 60 -14.15 4.03 47.32
C LEU A 60 -14.53 4.38 45.87
N GLU A 61 -15.76 4.93 45.69
CA GLU A 61 -16.26 5.34 44.38
C GLU A 61 -15.36 6.42 43.71
N ALA A 62 -14.85 7.38 44.51
CA ALA A 62 -13.91 8.37 44.02
C ALA A 62 -12.60 7.74 43.51
N ALA A 63 -12.08 6.70 44.18
CA ALA A 63 -10.89 5.97 43.75
C ALA A 63 -11.14 5.14 42.49
N GLU A 64 -12.32 4.52 42.35
CA GLU A 64 -12.76 3.81 41.17
C GLU A 64 -12.87 4.74 39.95
N ASN A 65 -13.55 5.87 40.12
CA ASN A 65 -13.69 6.89 39.07
C ASN A 65 -12.33 7.40 38.59
N LYS A 66 -11.39 7.63 39.54
CA LYS A 66 -10.04 8.07 39.21
C LYS A 66 -9.26 6.99 38.38
N ALA A 67 -9.39 5.72 38.75
CA ALA A 67 -8.75 4.63 38.00
C ALA A 67 -9.37 4.49 36.61
N ASN A 68 -10.69 4.60 36.49
CA ASN A 68 -11.39 4.56 35.19
C ASN A 68 -11.00 5.75 34.30
N GLN A 69 -10.88 6.95 34.87
CA GLN A 69 -10.41 8.13 34.15
C GLN A 69 -8.97 7.92 33.64
N ALA A 70 -8.06 7.46 34.48
CA ALA A 70 -6.68 7.19 34.11
C ALA A 70 -6.58 6.09 33.01
N GLN A 71 -7.48 5.09 33.03
CA GLN A 71 -7.58 4.08 31.98
C GLN A 71 -7.99 4.70 30.64
N SER A 72 -8.97 5.61 30.64
CA SER A 72 -9.44 6.32 29.47
C SER A 72 -8.35 7.25 28.90
N ASP A 73 -7.62 7.92 29.78
CA ASP A 73 -6.51 8.81 29.41
C ASP A 73 -5.38 8.00 28.72
N LEU A 74 -5.05 6.82 29.26
CA LEU A 74 -4.08 5.91 28.65
C LEU A 74 -4.54 5.44 27.27
N ALA A 75 -5.82 5.08 27.11
CA ALA A 75 -6.37 4.69 25.81
C ALA A 75 -6.22 5.82 24.78
N SER A 76 -6.52 7.05 25.19
CA SER A 76 -6.36 8.24 24.34
C SER A 76 -4.89 8.51 23.97
N ALA A 77 -3.97 8.38 24.92
CA ALA A 77 -2.54 8.55 24.67
C ALA A 77 -2.00 7.48 23.70
N ARG A 78 -2.44 6.24 23.85
CA ARG A 78 -2.09 5.14 22.92
C ARG A 78 -2.60 5.39 21.50
N ALA A 79 -3.83 5.88 21.36
CA ALA A 79 -4.36 6.24 20.05
C ALA A 79 -3.51 7.30 19.34
N ARG A 80 -3.10 8.34 20.06
CA ARG A 80 -2.20 9.38 19.55
C ARG A 80 -0.81 8.83 19.17
N LEU A 81 -0.29 7.91 19.97
CA LEU A 81 1.00 7.26 19.67
C LEU A 81 0.91 6.44 18.38
N VAL A 82 -0.17 5.68 18.18
CA VAL A 82 -0.39 4.92 16.94
C VAL A 82 -0.46 5.85 15.74
N GLU A 83 -1.20 6.95 15.84
CA GLU A 83 -1.29 7.95 14.78
C GLU A 83 0.08 8.57 14.45
N ALA A 84 0.85 8.99 15.47
CA ALA A 84 2.19 9.56 15.27
C ALA A 84 3.14 8.57 14.62
N ARG A 85 3.07 7.28 14.96
CA ARG A 85 3.82 6.20 14.34
C ARG A 85 3.48 6.06 12.85
N GLN A 86 2.19 6.00 12.54
CA GLN A 86 1.74 5.88 11.16
C GLN A 86 2.15 7.09 10.31
N GLN A 87 2.11 8.30 10.88
CA GLN A 87 2.58 9.50 10.19
C GLN A 87 4.09 9.44 9.93
N MET A 88 4.88 8.96 10.88
CA MET A 88 6.31 8.77 10.73
C MET A 88 6.63 7.70 9.67
N GLU A 89 5.93 6.57 9.66
CA GLU A 89 6.11 5.51 8.67
C GLU A 89 5.81 5.98 7.24
N LYS A 90 4.84 6.85 7.04
CA LYS A 90 4.50 7.43 5.73
C LYS A 90 5.57 8.34 5.16
N THR A 91 6.54 8.77 5.95
CA THR A 91 7.68 9.55 5.47
C THR A 91 8.71 8.70 4.71
N ASP A 92 8.72 7.39 4.93
CA ASP A 92 9.47 6.44 4.15
C ASP A 92 8.57 5.86 3.06
N VAL A 93 8.70 6.37 1.84
CA VAL A 93 7.94 5.87 0.68
C VAL A 93 8.59 4.58 0.22
N LYS A 94 7.89 3.46 0.42
CA LYS A 94 8.39 2.10 0.13
C LYS A 94 7.81 1.56 -1.17
N ALA A 95 8.56 0.64 -1.79
CA ALA A 95 8.10 -0.11 -2.95
C ALA A 95 6.93 -1.03 -2.58
N PRO A 96 5.76 -0.91 -3.21
CA PRO A 96 4.60 -1.75 -2.92
C PRO A 96 4.75 -3.18 -3.47
N PHE A 97 5.59 -3.37 -4.47
CA PHE A 97 5.92 -4.66 -5.09
C PHE A 97 7.37 -4.64 -5.59
N SER A 98 7.92 -5.82 -5.85
CA SER A 98 9.25 -5.96 -6.45
C SER A 98 9.20 -5.64 -7.94
N GLY A 99 10.14 -4.84 -8.44
CA GLY A 99 10.11 -4.40 -9.82
C GLY A 99 11.31 -3.55 -10.20
N VAL A 100 11.15 -2.77 -11.25
CA VAL A 100 12.19 -1.88 -11.79
C VAL A 100 11.69 -0.44 -11.77
N VAL A 101 12.52 0.49 -11.31
CA VAL A 101 12.22 1.92 -11.38
C VAL A 101 12.32 2.39 -12.83
N ALA A 102 11.17 2.69 -13.44
CA ALA A 102 11.11 3.18 -14.82
C ALA A 102 11.42 4.68 -14.90
N THR A 103 10.88 5.46 -13.96
CA THR A 103 11.05 6.91 -13.96
C THR A 103 11.10 7.45 -12.55
N ARG A 104 12.04 8.33 -12.27
CA ARG A 104 12.10 9.14 -11.06
C ARG A 104 11.68 10.57 -11.42
N LYS A 105 10.64 11.08 -10.74
CA LYS A 105 10.07 12.42 -11.00
C LYS A 105 10.50 13.46 -9.98
N VAL A 106 11.27 13.06 -8.97
CA VAL A 106 11.74 13.92 -7.87
C VAL A 106 13.22 13.72 -7.62
N SER A 107 13.90 14.76 -7.18
CA SER A 107 15.30 14.76 -6.76
C SER A 107 15.42 15.07 -5.28
N ALA A 108 16.59 14.79 -4.70
CA ALA A 108 16.87 15.18 -3.32
C ALA A 108 16.81 16.71 -3.22
N GLY A 109 16.11 17.23 -2.23
CA GLY A 109 15.85 18.65 -2.02
C GLY A 109 14.54 19.18 -2.64
N ASP A 110 13.86 18.38 -3.46
CA ASP A 110 12.56 18.77 -4.00
C ASP A 110 11.45 18.71 -2.93
N THR A 111 10.45 19.57 -3.11
CA THR A 111 9.25 19.55 -2.28
C THR A 111 8.25 18.51 -2.79
N ALA A 112 7.98 17.50 -1.99
CA ALA A 112 6.93 16.51 -2.27
C ALA A 112 5.55 17.12 -2.01
N GLN A 113 4.62 16.94 -2.95
CA GLN A 113 3.23 17.39 -2.81
C GLN A 113 2.30 16.17 -2.75
N ILE A 114 1.27 16.26 -1.91
CA ILE A 114 0.24 15.21 -1.80
C ILE A 114 -0.45 15.04 -3.17
N GLY A 115 -0.59 13.78 -3.60
CA GLY A 115 -1.22 13.44 -4.88
C GLY A 115 -0.31 13.49 -6.11
N LYS A 116 0.92 13.97 -5.99
CA LYS A 116 1.90 13.88 -7.08
C LYS A 116 2.70 12.58 -7.03
N GLY A 117 2.79 11.90 -8.17
CA GLY A 117 3.62 10.71 -8.29
C GLY A 117 5.11 11.06 -8.16
N LEU A 118 5.81 10.34 -7.29
CA LEU A 118 7.25 10.54 -7.04
C LEU A 118 8.11 9.69 -7.97
N MET A 119 7.70 8.44 -8.21
CA MET A 119 8.38 7.47 -9.06
C MET A 119 7.38 6.60 -9.81
N VAL A 120 7.82 5.97 -10.88
CA VAL A 120 7.07 4.95 -11.62
C VAL A 120 7.83 3.65 -11.48
N LEU A 121 7.19 2.65 -10.87
CA LEU A 121 7.66 1.28 -10.82
C LEU A 121 6.92 0.44 -11.85
N ILE A 122 7.66 -0.47 -12.48
CA ILE A 122 7.11 -1.49 -13.39
C ILE A 122 7.46 -2.85 -12.81
N ASP A 123 6.47 -3.73 -12.75
CA ASP A 123 6.67 -5.15 -12.51
C ASP A 123 6.86 -5.84 -13.86
N PRO A 124 8.08 -6.31 -14.19
CA PRO A 124 8.33 -6.99 -15.47
C PRO A 124 7.48 -8.25 -15.67
N ALA A 125 7.10 -8.93 -14.57
CA ALA A 125 6.28 -10.13 -14.62
C ALA A 125 4.81 -9.84 -14.96
N SER A 126 4.37 -8.59 -14.78
CA SER A 126 2.99 -8.16 -15.06
C SER A 126 2.78 -7.59 -16.45
N ILE A 127 3.83 -7.57 -17.31
CA ILE A 127 3.72 -7.08 -18.70
C ILE A 127 2.75 -7.98 -19.46
N ARG A 128 1.79 -7.33 -20.13
CA ARG A 128 0.79 -7.98 -20.97
C ARG A 128 0.77 -7.33 -22.34
N PHE A 129 0.37 -8.09 -23.34
CA PHE A 129 0.09 -7.54 -24.65
C PHE A 129 -1.37 -7.10 -24.73
N GLU A 130 -1.60 -5.83 -25.04
CA GLU A 130 -2.91 -5.29 -25.32
C GLU A 130 -3.13 -5.26 -26.82
N GLY A 131 -4.00 -6.15 -27.30
CA GLY A 131 -4.39 -6.22 -28.70
C GLY A 131 -5.76 -5.59 -28.94
N TYR A 132 -5.99 -5.15 -30.16
CA TYR A 132 -7.27 -4.62 -30.60
C TYR A 132 -7.74 -5.40 -31.81
N VAL A 133 -8.96 -5.93 -31.73
CA VAL A 133 -9.61 -6.70 -32.81
C VAL A 133 -10.86 -5.97 -33.26
N ALA A 134 -11.10 -5.94 -34.56
CA ALA A 134 -12.33 -5.35 -35.11
C ALA A 134 -13.58 -6.08 -34.58
N ALA A 135 -14.62 -5.32 -34.25
CA ALA A 135 -15.82 -5.85 -33.60
C ALA A 135 -16.53 -6.94 -34.42
N ASP A 136 -16.43 -6.90 -35.75
CA ASP A 136 -16.97 -7.91 -36.67
C ASP A 136 -16.25 -9.26 -36.57
N ARG A 137 -15.01 -9.28 -36.08
CA ARG A 137 -14.19 -10.49 -35.95
C ARG A 137 -14.09 -11.00 -34.50
N VAL A 138 -14.60 -10.25 -33.52
CA VAL A 138 -14.46 -10.63 -32.10
C VAL A 138 -15.11 -11.99 -31.79
N GLY A 139 -16.16 -12.38 -32.53
CA GLY A 139 -16.82 -13.68 -32.35
C GLY A 139 -15.93 -14.90 -32.67
N GLN A 140 -14.81 -14.69 -33.37
CA GLN A 140 -13.83 -15.73 -33.71
C GLN A 140 -12.75 -15.86 -32.61
N VAL A 141 -12.67 -14.92 -31.68
CA VAL A 141 -11.68 -14.89 -30.62
C VAL A 141 -12.31 -15.38 -29.32
N LYS A 142 -11.67 -16.33 -28.66
CA LYS A 142 -12.10 -16.87 -27.36
C LYS A 142 -10.96 -16.72 -26.35
N VAL A 143 -11.36 -16.61 -25.07
CA VAL A 143 -10.39 -16.75 -23.98
C VAL A 143 -9.72 -18.13 -24.09
N GLY A 144 -8.41 -18.17 -23.95
CA GLY A 144 -7.60 -19.37 -24.15
C GLY A 144 -7.00 -19.52 -25.55
N ASN A 145 -7.40 -18.72 -26.54
CA ASN A 145 -6.75 -18.76 -27.86
C ASN A 145 -5.29 -18.32 -27.75
N LYS A 146 -4.41 -19.00 -28.50
CA LYS A 146 -3.01 -18.59 -28.62
C LYS A 146 -2.88 -17.38 -29.53
N VAL A 147 -1.96 -16.51 -29.18
CA VAL A 147 -1.61 -15.32 -29.95
C VAL A 147 -0.11 -15.32 -30.18
N THR A 148 0.28 -15.21 -31.44
CA THR A 148 1.68 -15.02 -31.84
C THR A 148 1.87 -13.58 -32.28
N PHE A 149 2.85 -12.86 -31.75
CA PHE A 149 3.07 -11.46 -32.08
C PHE A 149 4.55 -11.10 -32.18
N LYS A 150 4.81 -10.02 -32.91
CA LYS A 150 6.12 -9.40 -33.08
C LYS A 150 6.11 -8.07 -32.34
N VAL A 151 7.19 -7.76 -31.62
CA VAL A 151 7.36 -6.50 -30.91
C VAL A 151 8.36 -5.63 -31.66
N ASN A 152 8.01 -4.38 -31.90
CA ASN A 152 8.93 -3.44 -32.53
C ASN A 152 10.16 -3.24 -31.64
N GLY A 153 11.35 -3.28 -32.26
CA GLY A 153 12.63 -3.24 -31.55
C GLY A 153 13.24 -4.63 -31.26
N TYR A 154 12.47 -5.72 -31.41
CA TYR A 154 12.94 -7.11 -31.26
C TYR A 154 12.85 -7.87 -32.58
N SER A 155 13.60 -7.39 -33.57
CA SER A 155 13.58 -7.96 -34.94
C SER A 155 13.94 -9.44 -34.95
N GLY A 156 13.13 -10.25 -35.69
CA GLY A 156 13.35 -11.68 -35.82
C GLY A 156 12.85 -12.55 -34.68
N GLN A 157 12.28 -11.96 -33.64
CA GLN A 157 11.72 -12.70 -32.49
C GLN A 157 10.20 -12.70 -32.55
N PHE A 158 9.62 -13.88 -32.31
CA PHE A 158 8.19 -14.07 -32.12
C PHE A 158 7.91 -14.35 -30.64
N PHE A 159 6.91 -13.68 -30.12
CA PHE A 159 6.43 -13.89 -28.78
C PHE A 159 5.10 -14.60 -28.84
N THR A 160 4.84 -15.44 -27.87
CA THR A 160 3.58 -16.16 -27.74
C THR A 160 2.89 -15.78 -26.45
N GLY A 161 1.58 -15.80 -26.49
CA GLY A 161 0.74 -15.57 -25.33
C GLY A 161 -0.62 -16.22 -25.50
N THR A 162 -1.44 -16.09 -24.47
CA THR A 162 -2.79 -16.64 -24.46
C THR A 162 -3.78 -15.54 -24.14
N VAL A 163 -4.89 -15.46 -24.85
CA VAL A 163 -5.97 -14.51 -24.57
C VAL A 163 -6.51 -14.77 -23.16
N GLU A 164 -6.23 -13.85 -22.24
CA GLU A 164 -6.68 -13.93 -20.86
C GLU A 164 -8.08 -13.32 -20.70
N ARG A 165 -8.32 -12.22 -21.41
CA ARG A 165 -9.59 -11.49 -21.30
C ARG A 165 -9.93 -10.76 -22.61
N ILE A 166 -11.22 -10.73 -22.92
CA ILE A 166 -11.82 -9.92 -23.97
C ILE A 166 -12.64 -8.85 -23.28
N ASN A 167 -12.40 -7.59 -23.59
CA ASN A 167 -13.20 -6.50 -23.01
C ASN A 167 -14.64 -6.60 -23.56
N PRO A 168 -15.66 -6.61 -22.71
CA PRO A 168 -17.07 -6.69 -23.15
C PRO A 168 -17.56 -5.42 -23.84
N LEU A 169 -16.81 -4.33 -23.79
CA LEU A 169 -17.15 -3.06 -24.40
C LEU A 169 -16.27 -2.78 -25.63
N ALA A 170 -16.90 -2.56 -26.78
CA ALA A 170 -16.22 -2.06 -27.96
C ALA A 170 -16.02 -0.54 -27.87
N ASN A 171 -14.91 -0.04 -28.36
CA ASN A 171 -14.69 1.39 -28.52
C ASN A 171 -15.60 1.93 -29.67
N GLU A 172 -16.46 2.89 -29.33
CA GLU A 172 -17.46 3.43 -30.28
C GLU A 172 -16.83 4.14 -31.48
N SER A 173 -15.68 4.79 -31.29
CA SER A 173 -14.99 5.54 -32.35
C SER A 173 -14.23 4.64 -33.31
N THR A 174 -13.50 3.64 -32.78
CA THR A 174 -12.64 2.76 -33.57
C THR A 174 -13.32 1.45 -33.98
N ARG A 175 -14.47 1.13 -33.38
CA ARG A 175 -15.19 -0.15 -33.53
C ARG A 175 -14.29 -1.37 -33.25
N GLN A 176 -13.41 -1.23 -32.29
CA GLN A 176 -12.46 -2.27 -31.88
C GLN A 176 -12.76 -2.74 -30.46
N VAL A 177 -12.51 -4.01 -30.22
CA VAL A 177 -12.60 -4.66 -28.91
C VAL A 177 -11.19 -4.91 -28.42
N GLN A 178 -10.90 -4.51 -27.18
CA GLN A 178 -9.60 -4.73 -26.56
C GLN A 178 -9.49 -6.16 -26.06
N LEU A 179 -8.36 -6.78 -26.35
CA LEU A 179 -7.96 -8.09 -25.86
C LEU A 179 -6.78 -7.92 -24.90
N LEU A 180 -6.82 -8.65 -23.80
CA LEU A 180 -5.69 -8.78 -22.90
C LEU A 180 -5.06 -10.16 -23.11
N VAL A 181 -3.78 -10.17 -23.45
CA VAL A 181 -3.04 -11.41 -23.73
C VAL A 181 -1.96 -11.57 -22.67
N ALA A 182 -2.03 -12.65 -21.90
CA ALA A 182 -0.98 -13.04 -20.98
C ALA A 182 0.20 -13.59 -21.80
N MET A 183 1.38 -13.07 -21.54
CA MET A 183 2.59 -13.42 -22.28
C MET A 183 3.32 -14.59 -21.63
N GLU A 184 3.80 -15.52 -22.41
CA GLU A 184 4.76 -16.54 -21.97
C GLU A 184 6.18 -15.94 -22.04
N LEU A 185 6.56 -15.20 -20.98
CA LEU A 185 7.89 -14.60 -20.90
C LEU A 185 8.92 -15.69 -20.57
N LYS A 186 9.57 -16.21 -21.59
CA LYS A 186 10.78 -17.03 -21.43
C LYS A 186 11.99 -16.08 -21.35
N GLU A 187 12.46 -15.83 -20.13
CA GLU A 187 13.77 -15.22 -19.81
C GLU A 187 14.13 -13.83 -20.42
N GLN A 188 13.29 -13.22 -21.24
CA GLN A 188 13.57 -11.93 -21.84
C GLN A 188 12.70 -10.83 -21.23
N SER A 189 13.34 -9.82 -20.64
CA SER A 189 12.65 -8.61 -20.17
C SER A 189 12.27 -7.74 -21.37
N LEU A 190 10.97 -7.72 -21.69
CA LEU A 190 10.43 -6.77 -22.67
C LEU A 190 10.30 -5.38 -22.06
N VAL A 191 10.55 -4.37 -22.87
CA VAL A 191 10.28 -2.99 -22.50
C VAL A 191 8.80 -2.69 -22.66
N ALA A 192 8.15 -2.23 -21.61
CA ALA A 192 6.76 -1.83 -21.66
C ALA A 192 6.55 -0.58 -22.55
N GLY A 193 5.39 -0.49 -23.19
CA GLY A 193 5.02 0.64 -24.04
C GLY A 193 5.48 0.54 -25.50
N LEU A 194 6.04 -0.59 -25.90
CA LEU A 194 6.38 -0.83 -27.31
C LEU A 194 5.13 -1.28 -28.10
N TYR A 195 5.11 -0.91 -29.37
CA TYR A 195 4.10 -1.36 -30.32
C TYR A 195 4.38 -2.81 -30.74
N ALA A 196 3.31 -3.60 -30.85
CA ALA A 196 3.41 -4.97 -31.29
C ALA A 196 2.24 -5.33 -32.23
N GLU A 197 2.50 -6.21 -33.18
CA GLU A 197 1.50 -6.76 -34.09
C GLU A 197 1.43 -8.27 -33.93
N GLY A 198 0.23 -8.83 -33.92
CA GLY A 198 0.03 -10.25 -33.73
C GLY A 198 -1.17 -10.82 -34.44
N HIS A 199 -1.18 -12.13 -34.48
CA HIS A 199 -2.29 -12.92 -35.04
C HIS A 199 -2.83 -13.86 -33.95
N VAL A 200 -4.16 -13.93 -33.87
CA VAL A 200 -4.84 -14.89 -33.00
C VAL A 200 -4.98 -16.20 -33.81
N GLU A 201 -4.53 -17.29 -33.23
CA GLU A 201 -4.75 -18.62 -33.81
C GLU A 201 -6.20 -19.02 -33.51
N ALA A 202 -7.04 -18.97 -34.54
CA ALA A 202 -8.42 -19.50 -34.45
C ALA A 202 -8.35 -21.04 -34.42
N GLN A 203 -9.04 -21.62 -33.43
CA GLN A 203 -9.31 -23.05 -33.39
C GLN A 203 -10.48 -23.38 -34.33
#